data_33914695ebd845fbb8689b94e57d8bfe
#
_entry.id   33914695ebd845fbb8689b94e57d8bfe
#
_cell.length_a   1.000
_cell.length_b   1.000
_cell.length_c   1.000
_cell.angle_alpha   90.00
_cell.angle_beta   90.00
_cell.angle_gamma   90.00
#
_symmetry.space_group_name_H-M   'P 1'
#
loop_
_entity.id
_entity.type
_entity.pdbx_description
1 polymer ?
#
loop_
_entity_poly.entity_id
_entity_poly.type
_entity_poly.pdbx_seq_one_letter_code
_entity_poly.pdbx_strand_id
1 'polypeptide(L)'
;MAETKLLDGRLIVTTGDITKMKTEAIVNAANTSLMGGGGVDGAIHRGGGPAILEECKQIRKGRYPDGLPTGDAVVTTAGSLSAAHVIHTVGPVWHGGGSGEADKLTSCYRRSLEEAANLRLKDVAFPAISTGIYGYPKEKAAEVAFAAVREYLASSKLPETVYFVFYSPADARLFLDTVNG
;
A
#
# COMPACT_ATOMS: atom_id res chain seq x y z
N MET A 1 0.64 21.23 -1.70
CA MET A 1 -0.41 20.21 -1.82
C MET A 1 -1.19 20.13 -0.53
N ALA A 2 -2.50 20.22 -0.63
CA ALA A 2 -3.34 20.19 0.57
C ALA A 2 -3.42 18.78 1.14
N GLU A 3 -3.21 18.68 2.45
CA GLU A 3 -3.38 17.43 3.18
C GLU A 3 -4.70 17.47 3.94
N THR A 4 -5.44 16.38 3.92
CA THR A 4 -6.65 16.23 4.71
C THR A 4 -6.39 15.20 5.81
N LYS A 5 -6.60 15.60 7.05
CA LYS A 5 -6.36 14.76 8.21
C LYS A 5 -7.64 14.08 8.67
N LEU A 6 -7.57 12.77 8.86
CA LEU A 6 -8.65 11.93 9.37
C LEU A 6 -8.14 11.15 10.58
N LEU A 7 -9.04 10.54 11.34
CA LEU A 7 -8.68 9.69 12.49
C LEU A 7 -7.75 10.42 13.48
N ASP A 8 -8.13 11.64 13.86
CA ASP A 8 -7.38 12.48 14.79
C ASP A 8 -5.94 12.75 14.31
N GLY A 9 -5.77 12.88 12.99
CA GLY A 9 -4.49 13.19 12.37
C GLY A 9 -3.61 11.98 12.11
N ARG A 10 -4.06 10.78 12.43
CA ARG A 10 -3.27 9.56 12.19
C ARG A 10 -3.40 9.02 10.78
N LEU A 11 -4.39 9.46 10.02
CA LEU A 11 -4.51 9.16 8.59
C LEU A 11 -4.52 10.49 7.84
N ILE A 12 -3.59 10.64 6.91
CA ILE A 12 -3.45 11.85 6.10
C ILE A 12 -3.65 11.48 4.64
N VAL A 13 -4.60 12.14 3.98
CA VAL A 13 -4.87 11.95 2.56
C VAL A 13 -4.22 13.09 1.79
N THR A 14 -3.40 12.76 0.81
CA THR A 14 -2.70 13.74 -0.02
C THR A 14 -2.59 13.24 -1.45
N THR A 15 -2.13 14.11 -2.35
CA THR A 15 -1.86 13.75 -3.74
C THR A 15 -0.39 13.96 -4.05
N GLY A 16 0.14 13.19 -4.98
CA GLY A 16 1.53 13.30 -5.39
C GLY A 16 2.08 11.97 -5.89
N ASP A 17 3.40 11.93 -5.96
CA ASP A 17 4.16 10.75 -6.38
C ASP A 17 4.67 10.04 -5.12
N ILE A 18 4.17 8.83 -4.88
CA ILE A 18 4.54 8.08 -3.67
C ILE A 18 6.05 7.76 -3.62
N THR A 19 6.71 7.67 -4.78
CA THR A 19 8.16 7.39 -4.82
C THR A 19 9.00 8.53 -4.25
N LYS A 20 8.40 9.71 -4.08
CA LYS A 20 9.07 10.89 -3.51
C LYS A 20 8.75 11.11 -2.03
N MET A 21 7.92 10.25 -1.45
CA MET A 21 7.59 10.35 -0.03
C MET A 21 8.82 10.04 0.84
N LYS A 22 8.95 10.80 1.92
CA LYS A 22 10.06 10.64 2.89
C LYS A 22 9.62 9.88 4.13
N THR A 23 8.51 9.17 4.06
CA THR A 23 8.05 8.28 5.13
C THR A 23 9.05 7.14 5.34
N GLU A 24 9.04 6.54 6.51
CA GLU A 24 9.95 5.43 6.80
C GLU A 24 9.70 4.23 5.90
N ALA A 25 8.45 4.02 5.48
CA ALA A 25 8.12 3.03 4.46
C ALA A 25 7.12 3.57 3.46
N ILE A 26 7.20 3.07 2.23
CA ILE A 26 6.12 3.19 1.25
C ILE A 26 5.64 1.79 0.90
N VAL A 27 4.36 1.67 0.58
CA VAL A 27 3.76 0.40 0.18
C VAL A 27 3.71 0.33 -1.33
N ASN A 28 4.05 -0.82 -1.86
CA ASN A 28 4.00 -1.14 -3.29
C ASN A 28 2.80 -2.04 -3.56
N ALA A 29 1.99 -1.69 -4.55
CA ALA A 29 0.96 -2.56 -5.09
C ALA A 29 1.63 -3.51 -6.08
N ALA A 30 2.18 -4.61 -5.57
CA ALA A 30 2.94 -5.59 -6.32
C ALA A 30 2.04 -6.63 -6.96
N ASN A 31 2.61 -7.45 -7.83
CA ASN A 31 1.98 -8.70 -8.28
C ASN A 31 2.61 -9.88 -7.54
N THR A 32 2.03 -11.07 -7.71
CA THR A 32 2.49 -12.28 -7.00
C THR A 32 3.93 -12.65 -7.32
N SER A 33 4.43 -12.29 -8.50
CA SER A 33 5.81 -12.62 -8.90
C SER A 33 6.86 -11.81 -8.14
N LEU A 34 6.52 -10.61 -7.65
CA LEU A 34 7.44 -9.64 -7.04
C LEU A 34 8.54 -9.16 -8.00
N MET A 35 8.40 -9.43 -9.29
CA MET A 35 9.46 -9.14 -10.28
C MET A 35 9.28 -7.80 -10.98
N GLY A 36 8.37 -6.94 -10.48
CA GLY A 36 8.09 -5.67 -11.11
C GLY A 36 6.91 -5.73 -12.07
N GLY A 37 6.53 -4.60 -12.60
CA GLY A 37 5.40 -4.47 -13.51
C GLY A 37 5.21 -3.03 -13.92
N GLY A 38 3.97 -2.66 -14.22
CA GLY A 38 3.62 -1.28 -14.57
C GLY A 38 3.12 -0.47 -13.39
N GLY A 39 2.60 0.72 -13.66
CA GLY A 39 2.02 1.58 -12.64
C GLY A 39 2.98 1.92 -11.50
N VAL A 40 2.48 1.91 -10.27
CA VAL A 40 3.28 2.24 -9.09
C VAL A 40 4.40 1.23 -8.87
N ASP A 41 4.17 -0.04 -9.16
CA ASP A 41 5.18 -1.10 -9.04
C ASP A 41 6.39 -0.78 -9.93
N GLY A 42 6.16 -0.45 -11.21
CA GLY A 42 7.21 -0.04 -12.11
C GLY A 42 7.94 1.22 -11.65
N ALA A 43 7.20 2.22 -11.16
CA ALA A 43 7.79 3.47 -10.68
C ALA A 43 8.69 3.23 -9.46
N ILE A 44 8.28 2.38 -8.54
CA ILE A 44 9.06 2.06 -7.34
C ILE A 44 10.35 1.33 -7.72
N HIS A 45 10.27 0.35 -8.62
CA HIS A 45 11.48 -0.37 -9.07
C HIS A 45 12.44 0.55 -9.81
N ARG A 46 11.93 1.44 -10.67
CA ARG A 46 12.77 2.41 -11.39
C ARG A 46 13.44 3.39 -10.45
N GLY A 47 12.68 3.94 -9.50
CA GLY A 47 13.19 4.93 -8.55
C GLY A 47 14.15 4.34 -7.53
N GLY A 48 13.90 3.12 -7.09
CA GLY A 48 14.73 2.45 -6.09
C GLY A 48 15.99 1.79 -6.65
N GLY A 49 15.99 1.47 -7.92
CA GLY A 49 17.09 0.80 -8.57
C GLY A 49 17.10 -0.71 -8.32
N PRO A 50 18.17 -1.42 -8.75
CA PRO A 50 18.20 -2.87 -8.78
C PRO A 50 18.17 -3.57 -7.41
N ALA A 51 18.51 -2.86 -6.35
CA ALA A 51 18.55 -3.47 -5.01
C ALA A 51 17.21 -4.02 -4.56
N ILE A 52 16.10 -3.33 -4.91
CA ILE A 52 14.75 -3.80 -4.57
C ILE A 52 14.46 -5.12 -5.25
N LEU A 53 14.70 -5.20 -6.55
CA LEU A 53 14.44 -6.42 -7.33
C LEU A 53 15.30 -7.58 -6.81
N GLU A 54 16.55 -7.31 -6.45
CA GLU A 54 17.44 -8.34 -5.93
C GLU A 54 16.89 -8.95 -4.64
N GLU A 55 16.39 -8.13 -3.71
CA GLU A 55 15.78 -8.65 -2.49
C GLU A 55 14.47 -9.40 -2.78
N CYS A 56 13.68 -8.93 -3.73
CA CYS A 56 12.48 -9.64 -4.17
C CYS A 56 12.83 -11.04 -4.71
N LYS A 57 13.93 -11.15 -5.47
CA LYS A 57 14.41 -12.45 -5.97
C LYS A 57 14.79 -13.37 -4.83
N GLN A 58 15.42 -12.85 -3.78
CA GLN A 58 15.78 -13.66 -2.61
C GLN A 58 14.53 -14.16 -1.88
N ILE A 59 13.52 -13.32 -1.73
CA ILE A 59 12.24 -13.70 -1.12
C ILE A 59 11.59 -14.82 -1.93
N ARG A 60 11.59 -14.72 -3.27
CA ARG A 60 11.03 -15.72 -4.16
C ARG A 60 11.81 -17.04 -4.15
N LYS A 61 13.09 -17.02 -3.87
CA LYS A 61 13.87 -18.24 -3.74
C LYS A 61 13.68 -18.93 -2.40
N GLY A 62 13.37 -18.18 -1.34
CA GLY A 62 13.25 -18.69 0.02
C GLY A 62 11.80 -18.85 0.48
N ARG A 63 11.24 -17.78 1.05
CA ARG A 63 9.94 -17.82 1.75
C ARG A 63 8.75 -18.05 0.84
N TYR A 64 8.81 -17.57 -0.41
CA TYR A 64 7.67 -17.57 -1.32
C TYR A 64 8.05 -18.06 -2.71
N PRO A 65 8.44 -19.34 -2.83
CA PRO A 65 8.87 -19.87 -4.13
C PRO A 65 7.77 -19.89 -5.19
N ASP A 66 6.50 -19.95 -4.76
CA ASP A 66 5.35 -19.96 -5.67
C ASP A 66 4.75 -18.56 -5.85
N GLY A 67 5.36 -17.53 -5.27
CA GLY A 67 4.88 -16.15 -5.32
C GLY A 67 4.29 -15.69 -4.00
N LEU A 68 4.18 -14.35 -3.85
CA LEU A 68 3.55 -13.76 -2.68
C LEU A 68 2.02 -13.87 -2.83
N PRO A 69 1.34 -14.54 -1.89
CA PRO A 69 -0.12 -14.68 -1.99
C PRO A 69 -0.86 -13.35 -1.93
N THR A 70 -1.98 -13.27 -2.63
CA THR A 70 -2.87 -12.11 -2.56
C THR A 70 -3.29 -11.85 -1.11
N GLY A 71 -3.15 -10.61 -0.67
CA GLY A 71 -3.47 -10.18 0.69
C GLY A 71 -2.31 -10.25 1.66
N ASP A 72 -1.18 -10.79 1.26
CA ASP A 72 0.02 -10.85 2.10
C ASP A 72 0.97 -9.68 1.82
N ALA A 73 2.00 -9.52 2.66
CA ALA A 73 2.95 -8.42 2.54
C ALA A 73 4.36 -8.86 2.96
N VAL A 74 5.37 -8.33 2.28
CA VAL A 74 6.79 -8.54 2.62
C VAL A 74 7.54 -7.23 2.52
N VAL A 75 8.65 -7.12 3.23
CA VAL A 75 9.46 -5.90 3.30
C VAL A 75 10.78 -6.09 2.57
N THR A 76 11.18 -5.08 1.81
CA THR A 76 12.52 -5.01 1.21
C THR A 76 13.16 -3.66 1.51
N THR A 77 14.44 -3.52 1.13
CA THR A 77 15.08 -2.20 1.05
C THR A 77 14.30 -1.29 0.09
N ALA A 78 14.44 0.01 0.29
CA ALA A 78 13.92 1.00 -0.66
C ALA A 78 14.98 1.43 -1.69
N GLY A 79 16.19 0.90 -1.59
CA GLY A 79 17.27 1.26 -2.52
C GLY A 79 17.54 2.75 -2.51
N SER A 80 17.45 3.39 -3.67
CA SER A 80 17.73 4.83 -3.85
C SER A 80 16.52 5.74 -3.54
N LEU A 81 15.38 5.19 -3.14
CA LEU A 81 14.21 6.00 -2.79
C LEU A 81 14.45 6.77 -1.49
N SER A 82 13.65 7.83 -1.28
CA SER A 82 13.73 8.62 -0.04
C SER A 82 13.23 7.87 1.19
N ALA A 83 12.31 6.91 1.00
CA ALA A 83 11.85 6.03 2.08
C ALA A 83 12.96 5.06 2.48
N ALA A 84 12.88 4.51 3.69
CA ALA A 84 13.85 3.53 4.18
C ALA A 84 13.50 2.10 3.77
N HIS A 85 12.22 1.80 3.62
CA HIS A 85 11.73 0.45 3.29
C HIS A 85 10.63 0.51 2.25
N VAL A 86 10.47 -0.58 1.51
CA VAL A 86 9.28 -0.83 0.68
C VAL A 86 8.55 -2.04 1.24
N ILE A 87 7.26 -1.88 1.47
CA ILE A 87 6.38 -2.98 1.86
C ILE A 87 5.60 -3.38 0.61
N HIS A 88 5.82 -4.59 0.12
CA HIS A 88 5.14 -5.10 -1.07
C HIS A 88 3.92 -5.88 -0.66
N THR A 89 2.75 -5.55 -1.20
CA THR A 89 1.53 -6.30 -0.96
C THR A 89 0.81 -6.54 -2.28
N VAL A 90 0.11 -7.67 -2.39
CA VAL A 90 -0.55 -8.09 -3.63
C VAL A 90 -2.05 -7.92 -3.44
N GLY A 91 -2.63 -6.94 -4.11
CA GLY A 91 -4.06 -6.69 -4.08
C GLY A 91 -4.84 -7.71 -4.92
N PRO A 92 -6.14 -7.90 -4.62
CA PRO A 92 -6.98 -8.80 -5.40
C PRO A 92 -7.36 -8.20 -6.75
N VAL A 93 -7.54 -9.06 -7.75
CA VAL A 93 -8.20 -8.70 -9.00
C VAL A 93 -9.71 -8.71 -8.76
N TRP A 94 -10.40 -7.70 -9.26
CA TRP A 94 -11.86 -7.61 -9.08
C TRP A 94 -12.59 -8.57 -10.02
N HIS A 95 -13.44 -9.38 -9.44
CA HIS A 95 -14.27 -10.37 -10.16
C HIS A 95 -15.74 -10.22 -9.77
N GLY A 96 -16.19 -9.00 -9.48
CA GLY A 96 -17.60 -8.73 -9.15
C GLY A 96 -17.94 -8.69 -7.66
N GLY A 97 -16.97 -8.95 -6.79
CA GLY A 97 -17.15 -8.83 -5.34
C GLY A 97 -17.55 -10.12 -4.63
N GLY A 98 -17.78 -11.21 -5.37
CA GLY A 98 -18.18 -12.48 -4.79
C GLY A 98 -17.05 -13.47 -4.55
N SER A 99 -15.80 -13.08 -4.77
CA SER A 99 -14.63 -13.97 -4.68
C SER A 99 -13.70 -13.63 -3.50
N GLY A 100 -14.23 -12.96 -2.46
CA GLY A 100 -13.47 -12.63 -1.27
C GLY A 100 -12.57 -11.42 -1.44
N GLU A 101 -12.82 -10.58 -2.44
CA GLU A 101 -11.95 -9.43 -2.76
C GLU A 101 -11.85 -8.44 -1.60
N ALA A 102 -12.98 -8.15 -0.92
CA ALA A 102 -12.98 -7.22 0.20
C ALA A 102 -12.08 -7.71 1.34
N ASP A 103 -12.14 -8.99 1.67
CA ASP A 103 -11.30 -9.58 2.72
C ASP A 103 -9.83 -9.56 2.32
N LYS A 104 -9.53 -9.83 1.04
CA LYS A 104 -8.16 -9.79 0.54
C LYS A 104 -7.60 -8.38 0.56
N LEU A 105 -8.40 -7.39 0.15
CA LEU A 105 -7.96 -6.00 0.17
C LEU A 105 -7.76 -5.52 1.61
N THR A 106 -8.66 -5.86 2.53
CA THR A 106 -8.49 -5.59 3.96
C THR A 106 -7.16 -6.16 4.47
N SER A 107 -6.87 -7.40 4.08
CA SER A 107 -5.63 -8.07 4.47
C SER A 107 -4.39 -7.33 3.96
N CYS A 108 -4.43 -6.78 2.74
CA CYS A 108 -3.32 -5.98 2.21
C CYS A 108 -2.95 -4.83 3.15
N TYR A 109 -3.95 -4.07 3.58
CA TYR A 109 -3.72 -2.94 4.51
C TYR A 109 -3.26 -3.42 5.87
N ARG A 110 -3.95 -4.41 6.45
CA ARG A 110 -3.61 -4.94 7.76
C ARG A 110 -2.20 -5.54 7.78
N ARG A 111 -1.88 -6.41 6.81
CA ARG A 111 -0.58 -7.05 6.76
C ARG A 111 0.55 -6.05 6.55
N SER A 112 0.32 -5.04 5.72
CA SER A 112 1.31 -3.98 5.51
C SER A 112 1.56 -3.19 6.79
N LEU A 113 0.51 -2.87 7.54
CA LEU A 113 0.63 -2.17 8.81
C LEU A 113 1.30 -3.03 9.88
N GLU A 114 1.01 -4.34 9.91
CA GLU A 114 1.69 -5.27 10.80
C GLU A 114 3.19 -5.32 10.54
N GLU A 115 3.59 -5.37 9.26
CA GLU A 115 5.00 -5.36 8.89
C GLU A 115 5.68 -4.05 9.32
N ALA A 116 5.02 -2.93 9.14
CA ALA A 116 5.54 -1.64 9.59
C ALA A 116 5.69 -1.59 11.11
N ALA A 117 4.71 -2.08 11.84
CA ALA A 117 4.75 -2.11 13.31
C ALA A 117 5.84 -3.05 13.82
N ASN A 118 6.06 -4.19 13.15
CA ASN A 118 7.13 -5.13 13.53
C ASN A 118 8.52 -4.49 13.41
N LEU A 119 8.69 -3.57 12.47
CA LEU A 119 9.94 -2.81 12.29
C LEU A 119 9.95 -1.52 13.12
N ARG A 120 8.91 -1.27 13.92
CA ARG A 120 8.73 -0.07 14.74
C ARG A 120 8.78 1.22 13.92
N LEU A 121 8.24 1.19 12.71
CA LEU A 121 8.20 2.37 11.86
C LEU A 121 7.13 3.35 12.33
N LYS A 122 7.44 4.64 12.23
CA LYS A 122 6.54 5.69 12.69
C LYS A 122 5.50 6.07 11.65
N ASP A 123 5.86 6.01 10.37
CA ASP A 123 4.94 6.40 9.31
C ASP A 123 5.08 5.51 8.07
N VAL A 124 3.97 5.38 7.37
CA VAL A 124 3.85 4.54 6.17
C VAL A 124 2.95 5.25 5.17
N ALA A 125 3.33 5.23 3.89
CA ALA A 125 2.52 5.76 2.81
C ALA A 125 1.99 4.64 1.93
N PHE A 126 0.70 4.67 1.64
CA PHE A 126 0.02 3.70 0.77
C PHE A 126 -0.39 4.33 -0.55
N PRO A 127 -0.23 3.62 -1.66
CA PRO A 127 -0.91 3.98 -2.91
C PRO A 127 -2.34 3.45 -2.88
N ALA A 128 -3.14 3.78 -3.88
CA ALA A 128 -4.39 3.07 -4.13
C ALA A 128 -4.07 1.64 -4.57
N ILE A 129 -4.68 0.65 -3.91
CA ILE A 129 -4.43 -0.77 -4.19
C ILE A 129 -5.62 -1.33 -4.98
N SER A 130 -5.34 -2.13 -6.02
CA SER A 130 -6.30 -2.87 -6.86
C SER A 130 -7.21 -2.02 -7.75
N THR A 131 -7.15 -0.69 -7.71
CA THR A 131 -8.09 0.17 -8.44
C THR A 131 -7.65 0.52 -9.87
N GLY A 132 -6.43 0.15 -10.25
CA GLY A 132 -5.94 0.31 -11.62
C GLY A 132 -6.37 -0.85 -12.51
N ILE A 133 -5.40 -1.57 -13.08
CA ILE A 133 -5.65 -2.70 -13.99
C ILE A 133 -6.51 -3.78 -13.35
N TYR A 134 -6.38 -3.99 -12.03
CA TYR A 134 -7.17 -5.01 -11.33
C TYR A 134 -8.66 -4.67 -11.20
N GLY A 135 -9.05 -3.44 -11.51
CA GLY A 135 -10.44 -3.06 -11.72
C GLY A 135 -11.33 -2.96 -10.50
N TYR A 136 -10.79 -2.97 -9.30
CA TYR A 136 -11.58 -2.81 -8.09
C TYR A 136 -12.30 -1.44 -8.13
N PRO A 137 -13.64 -1.39 -7.94
CA PRO A 137 -14.35 -0.12 -7.94
C PRO A 137 -13.80 0.83 -6.89
N LYS A 138 -13.51 2.07 -7.27
CA LYS A 138 -12.80 3.02 -6.41
C LYS A 138 -13.54 3.33 -5.12
N GLU A 139 -14.86 3.47 -5.17
CA GLU A 139 -15.68 3.73 -3.98
C GLU A 139 -15.63 2.56 -3.01
N LYS A 140 -15.75 1.34 -3.51
CA LYS A 140 -15.68 0.13 -2.69
C LYS A 140 -14.30 -0.05 -2.09
N ALA A 141 -13.26 0.21 -2.86
CA ALA A 141 -11.88 0.15 -2.38
C ALA A 141 -11.63 1.20 -1.28
N ALA A 142 -12.19 2.40 -1.44
CA ALA A 142 -12.06 3.47 -0.45
C ALA A 142 -12.67 3.05 0.90
N GLU A 143 -13.86 2.45 0.87
CA GLU A 143 -14.53 1.97 2.08
C GLU A 143 -13.69 0.90 2.80
N VAL A 144 -13.17 -0.06 2.05
CA VAL A 144 -12.35 -1.14 2.60
C VAL A 144 -11.04 -0.59 3.19
N ALA A 145 -10.35 0.27 2.45
CA ALA A 145 -9.08 0.85 2.88
C ALA A 145 -9.24 1.66 4.17
N PHE A 146 -10.26 2.51 4.22
CA PHE A 146 -10.51 3.35 5.38
C PHE A 146 -10.86 2.51 6.61
N ALA A 147 -11.76 1.54 6.45
CA ALA A 147 -12.18 0.67 7.54
C ALA A 147 -11.00 -0.16 8.09
N ALA A 148 -10.17 -0.71 7.21
CA ALA A 148 -9.03 -1.52 7.61
C ALA A 148 -8.00 -0.70 8.41
N VAL A 149 -7.67 0.50 7.94
CA VAL A 149 -6.72 1.37 8.62
C VAL A 149 -7.29 1.86 9.95
N ARG A 150 -8.56 2.28 9.96
CA ARG A 150 -9.22 2.75 11.18
C ARG A 150 -9.21 1.66 12.26
N GLU A 151 -9.57 0.44 11.90
CA GLU A 151 -9.60 -0.68 12.82
C GLU A 151 -8.21 -0.98 13.37
N TYR A 152 -7.21 -1.01 12.50
CA TYR A 152 -5.84 -1.28 12.92
C TYR A 152 -5.31 -0.21 13.88
N LEU A 153 -5.47 1.05 13.53
CA LEU A 153 -4.95 2.17 14.33
C LEU A 153 -5.69 2.31 15.67
N ALA A 154 -6.93 1.86 15.77
CA ALA A 154 -7.69 1.89 17.02
C ALA A 154 -7.06 1.02 18.10
N SER A 155 -6.31 -0.02 17.75
CA SER A 155 -5.71 -0.96 18.68
C SER A 155 -4.19 -1.00 18.62
N SER A 156 -3.55 -0.12 17.82
CA SER A 156 -2.10 -0.12 17.64
C SER A 156 -1.54 1.30 17.72
N LYS A 157 -0.41 1.47 18.40
CA LYS A 157 0.27 2.77 18.49
C LYS A 157 1.19 3.02 17.31
N LEU A 158 1.66 1.97 16.65
CA LEU A 158 2.55 2.06 15.50
C LEU A 158 1.91 1.41 14.28
N PRO A 159 2.07 2.01 13.09
CA PRO A 159 2.70 3.31 12.87
C PRO A 159 1.86 4.45 13.46
N GLU A 160 2.51 5.56 13.79
CA GLU A 160 1.83 6.73 14.35
C GLU A 160 0.97 7.42 13.29
N THR A 161 1.47 7.49 12.06
CA THR A 161 0.82 8.18 10.94
C THR A 161 0.81 7.31 9.70
N VAL A 162 -0.33 7.26 9.04
CA VAL A 162 -0.52 6.60 7.74
C VAL A 162 -0.90 7.65 6.71
N TYR A 163 -0.24 7.63 5.56
CA TYR A 163 -0.56 8.49 4.43
C TYR A 163 -1.22 7.67 3.34
N PHE A 164 -2.33 8.19 2.79
CA PHE A 164 -2.86 7.70 1.52
C PHE A 164 -2.47 8.70 0.45
N VAL A 165 -1.64 8.27 -0.49
CA VAL A 165 -1.10 9.13 -1.54
C VAL A 165 -1.76 8.75 -2.86
N PHE A 166 -2.64 9.62 -3.35
CA PHE A 166 -3.29 9.43 -4.62
C PHE A 166 -2.51 10.16 -5.71
N TYR A 167 -2.36 9.52 -6.86
CA TYR A 167 -1.65 10.16 -7.97
C TYR A 167 -2.44 11.33 -8.55
N SER A 168 -3.78 11.24 -8.57
CA SER A 168 -4.63 12.31 -9.09
C SER A 168 -5.46 12.99 -8.01
N PRO A 169 -5.68 14.32 -8.12
CA PRO A 169 -6.59 15.02 -7.20
C PRO A 169 -8.02 14.48 -7.24
N ALA A 170 -8.48 14.02 -8.42
CA ALA A 170 -9.82 13.45 -8.57
C ALA A 170 -10.00 12.19 -7.72
N ASP A 171 -9.01 11.31 -7.70
CA ASP A 171 -9.07 10.08 -6.91
C ASP A 171 -9.03 10.38 -5.40
N ALA A 172 -8.23 11.36 -4.99
CA ALA A 172 -8.21 11.80 -3.59
C ALA A 172 -9.56 12.35 -3.15
N ARG A 173 -10.19 13.15 -4.00
CA ARG A 173 -11.52 13.70 -3.72
C ARG A 173 -12.57 12.61 -3.64
N LEU A 174 -12.54 11.65 -4.56
CA LEU A 174 -13.45 10.52 -4.55
C LEU A 174 -13.34 9.73 -3.24
N PHE A 175 -12.10 9.49 -2.80
CA PHE A 175 -11.87 8.82 -1.51
C PHE A 175 -12.49 9.61 -0.36
N LEU A 176 -12.19 10.90 -0.27
CA LEU A 176 -12.69 11.75 0.81
C LEU A 176 -14.21 11.84 0.82
N ASP A 177 -14.83 12.02 -0.35
CA ASP A 177 -16.28 12.07 -0.47
C ASP A 177 -16.93 10.76 -0.05
N THR A 178 -16.30 9.63 -0.37
CA THR A 178 -16.81 8.30 0.00
C THR A 178 -16.78 8.08 1.51
N VAL A 179 -15.66 8.39 2.16
CA VAL A 179 -15.52 8.09 3.61
C VAL A 179 -16.15 9.14 4.50
N ASN A 180 -16.42 10.34 4.02
CA ASN A 180 -17.08 11.40 4.75
C ASN A 180 -18.60 11.46 4.47
N GLY A 181 -19.07 10.70 3.50
CA GLY A 181 -20.47 10.66 3.06
C GLY A 181 -21.41 9.79 3.87
#